data_3ebb2770eba043ddaf9e763534c55238
#
_entry.id   3ebb2770eba043ddaf9e763534c55238
#
_cell.length_a   1.000
_cell.length_b   1.000
_cell.length_c   1.000
_cell.angle_alpha   90.00
_cell.angle_beta   90.00
_cell.angle_gamma   90.00
#
_symmetry.space_group_name_H-M   'P 1'
#
loop_
_entity.id
_entity.type
_entity.pdbx_description
1 polymer ?
#
loop_
_entity_poly.entity_id
_entity_poly.type
_entity_poly.pdbx_seq_one_letter_code
_entity_poly.pdbx_strand_id
1 'polypeptide(L)' 'MKRTDIINHLIEKNNYKTYLEIGVRNPDGNLNHIYIKHKDGVDPAGNCNYPITSDDFFKQLDPEFKYDI' A
#
# COMPACT_ATOMS: atom_id res chain seq x y z
N MET A 1 17.24 8.74 -6.49
CA MET A 1 16.35 8.40 -5.36
C MET A 1 15.31 7.38 -5.81
N LYS A 2 15.14 6.32 -5.05
CA LYS A 2 14.17 5.26 -5.38
C LYS A 2 12.75 5.71 -5.01
N ARG A 3 11.74 5.10 -5.67
CA ARG A 3 10.33 5.36 -5.35
C ARG A 3 10.03 5.17 -3.86
N THR A 4 10.59 4.11 -3.26
CA THR A 4 10.42 3.81 -1.84
C THR A 4 10.91 4.95 -0.95
N ASP A 5 12.04 5.56 -1.29
CA ASP A 5 12.59 6.68 -0.52
C ASP A 5 11.66 7.89 -0.57
N ILE A 6 11.08 8.16 -1.74
CA ILE A 6 10.15 9.27 -1.92
C ILE A 6 8.89 9.05 -1.08
N ILE A 7 8.35 7.83 -1.12
CA ILE A 7 7.14 7.46 -0.35
C ILE A 7 7.42 7.62 1.14
N ASN A 8 8.52 7.07 1.65
CA ASN A 8 8.86 7.16 3.05
C ASN A 8 9.10 8.61 3.50
N HIS A 9 9.68 9.42 2.63
CA HIS A 9 9.87 10.84 2.92
C HIS A 9 8.52 11.57 3.07
N LEU A 10 7.58 11.29 2.18
CA LEU A 10 6.24 11.88 2.25
C LEU A 10 5.48 11.44 3.50
N ILE A 11 5.60 10.15 3.87
CA ILE A 11 4.99 9.60 5.08
C ILE A 11 5.49 10.35 6.31
N GLU A 12 6.80 10.48 6.43
CA GLU A 12 7.42 11.16 7.57
C GLU A 12 7.05 12.65 7.60
N LYS A 13 7.16 13.33 6.48
CA LYS A 13 6.89 14.76 6.37
C LYS A 13 5.45 15.12 6.72
N ASN A 14 4.49 14.29 6.28
CA ASN A 14 3.06 14.55 6.44
C ASN A 14 2.44 13.76 7.59
N ASN A 15 3.23 12.96 8.29
CA ASN A 15 2.76 12.12 9.40
C ASN A 15 1.61 11.19 8.98
N TYR A 16 1.72 10.60 7.79
CA TYR A 16 0.73 9.65 7.29
C TYR A 16 0.78 8.34 8.11
N LYS A 17 -0.37 7.70 8.26
CA LYS A 17 -0.50 6.48 9.07
C LYS A 17 -0.96 5.26 8.28
N THR A 18 -1.52 5.46 7.09
CA THR A 18 -2.05 4.37 6.26
C THR A 18 -1.52 4.47 4.84
N TYR A 19 -1.15 3.32 4.27
CA TYR A 19 -0.60 3.22 2.93
C TYR A 19 -1.25 2.05 2.19
N LEU A 20 -1.62 2.27 0.93
CA LEU A 20 -2.16 1.24 0.04
C LEU A 20 -1.28 1.11 -1.20
N GLU A 21 -0.88 -0.11 -1.53
CA GLU A 21 -0.15 -0.42 -2.76
C GLU A 21 -0.97 -1.34 -3.65
N ILE A 22 -1.23 -0.90 -4.88
CA ILE A 22 -1.90 -1.69 -5.92
C ILE A 22 -0.83 -2.23 -6.86
N GLY A 23 -0.90 -3.53 -7.19
CA GLY A 23 0.09 -4.15 -8.05
C GLY A 23 1.41 -4.40 -7.35
N VAL A 24 1.35 -5.08 -6.21
CA VAL A 24 2.53 -5.34 -5.36
C VAL A 24 3.58 -6.18 -6.09
N ARG A 25 3.16 -7.25 -6.78
CA ARG A 25 4.01 -8.26 -7.43
C ARG A 25 4.96 -8.93 -6.44
N ASN A 26 6.11 -8.30 -6.19
CA ASN A 26 7.08 -8.75 -5.20
C ASN A 26 7.11 -7.73 -4.06
N PRO A 27 6.64 -8.09 -2.84
CA PRO A 27 6.60 -7.14 -1.73
C PRO A 27 7.98 -6.62 -1.33
N ASP A 28 9.03 -7.37 -1.58
CA ASP A 28 10.40 -6.93 -1.29
C ASP A 28 10.86 -5.80 -2.22
N GLY A 29 10.15 -5.58 -3.34
CA GLY A 29 10.48 -4.50 -4.26
C GLY A 29 10.11 -3.12 -3.74
N ASN A 30 9.05 -3.03 -2.93
CA ASN A 30 8.57 -1.73 -2.42
C ASN A 30 7.84 -1.87 -1.09
N LEU A 31 6.76 -2.67 -1.02
CA LEU A 31 5.85 -2.71 0.13
C LEU A 31 6.57 -2.98 1.46
N ASN A 32 7.47 -3.95 1.49
CA ASN A 32 8.17 -4.32 2.72
C ASN A 32 9.17 -3.27 3.17
N HIS A 33 9.49 -2.29 2.32
CA HIS A 33 10.43 -1.22 2.63
C HIS A 33 9.73 0.11 2.95
N ILE A 34 8.39 0.10 2.99
CA ILE A 34 7.61 1.28 3.38
C ILE A 34 7.46 1.29 4.90
N TYR A 35 7.92 2.35 5.53
CA TYR A 35 7.90 2.50 6.99
C TYR A 35 6.67 3.28 7.44
N ILE A 36 5.61 2.55 7.72
CA ILE A 36 4.32 3.13 8.13
C ILE A 36 3.60 2.16 9.06
N LYS A 37 2.76 2.71 9.95
CA LYS A 37 2.06 1.94 10.97
C LYS A 37 1.10 0.90 10.37
N HIS A 38 0.36 1.29 9.34
CA HIS A 38 -0.62 0.42 8.70
C HIS A 38 -0.44 0.47 7.19
N LYS A 39 -0.17 -0.68 6.58
CA LYS A 39 0.00 -0.78 5.14
C LYS A 39 -0.71 -2.01 4.59
N ASP A 40 -1.36 -1.85 3.44
CA ASP A 40 -2.03 -2.92 2.74
C ASP A 40 -1.55 -3.02 1.31
N GLY A 41 -1.44 -4.25 0.80
CA GLY A 41 -1.07 -4.53 -0.58
C GLY A 41 -2.17 -5.28 -1.29
N VAL A 42 -2.42 -4.95 -2.55
CA VAL A 42 -3.43 -5.57 -3.41
C VAL A 42 -2.77 -6.08 -4.69
N ASP A 43 -2.82 -7.38 -4.93
CA ASP A 43 -2.30 -7.99 -6.15
C ASP A 43 -2.90 -9.38 -6.33
N PRO A 44 -3.53 -9.69 -7.49
CA PRO A 44 -4.12 -11.02 -7.72
C PRO A 44 -3.09 -12.16 -7.75
N ALA A 45 -1.81 -11.85 -7.93
CA ALA A 45 -0.75 -12.85 -7.90
C ALA A 45 -0.48 -13.41 -6.49
N GLY A 46 -1.01 -12.78 -5.42
CA GLY A 46 -0.78 -13.19 -4.05
C GLY A 46 0.33 -12.36 -3.41
N ASN A 47 1.15 -12.87 -2.58
CA ASN A 47 2.32 -12.18 -1.97
C ASN A 47 1.98 -10.89 -1.22
N CYS A 48 0.73 -10.73 -0.77
CA CYS A 48 0.28 -9.54 -0.06
C CYS A 48 -0.98 -9.88 0.75
N ASN A 49 -1.44 -8.94 1.56
CA ASN A 49 -2.58 -9.20 2.44
C ASN A 49 -3.93 -9.23 1.72
N TYR A 50 -4.02 -8.70 0.49
CA TYR A 50 -5.23 -8.79 -0.34
C TYR A 50 -4.89 -9.40 -1.71
N PRO A 51 -4.86 -10.75 -1.85
CA PRO A 51 -4.50 -11.41 -3.10
C PRO A 51 -5.68 -11.42 -4.08
N ILE A 52 -6.16 -10.26 -4.45
CA ILE A 52 -7.33 -10.06 -5.31
C ILE A 52 -7.05 -8.92 -6.29
N THR A 53 -7.94 -8.74 -7.27
CA THR A 53 -7.83 -7.60 -8.18
C THR A 53 -8.18 -6.30 -7.48
N SER A 54 -7.70 -5.17 -8.02
CA SER A 54 -8.05 -3.86 -7.47
C SER A 54 -9.56 -3.59 -7.52
N ASP A 55 -10.24 -4.05 -8.57
CA ASP A 55 -11.68 -3.89 -8.69
C ASP A 55 -12.41 -4.60 -7.55
N ASP A 56 -12.03 -5.86 -7.26
CA ASP A 56 -12.62 -6.63 -6.17
C ASP A 56 -12.30 -6.00 -4.82
N PHE A 57 -11.08 -5.49 -4.65
CA PHE A 57 -10.67 -4.82 -3.43
C PHE A 57 -11.56 -3.60 -3.15
N PHE A 58 -11.74 -2.75 -4.15
CA PHE A 58 -12.55 -1.53 -3.97
C PHE A 58 -14.03 -1.82 -3.75
N LYS A 59 -14.55 -2.95 -4.25
CA LYS A 59 -15.92 -3.38 -3.95
C LYS A 59 -16.12 -3.73 -2.50
N GLN A 60 -15.08 -4.29 -1.85
CA GLN A 60 -15.13 -4.71 -0.45
C GLN A 60 -14.83 -3.56 0.52
N LEU A 61 -14.13 -2.55 0.05
CA LEU A 61 -13.66 -1.46 0.91
C LEU A 61 -14.84 -0.65 1.44
N ASP A 62 -14.81 -0.36 2.75
CA ASP A 62 -15.76 0.55 3.37
C ASP A 62 -15.62 1.93 2.70
N PRO A 63 -16.69 2.48 2.12
CA PRO A 63 -16.60 3.77 1.42
C PRO A 63 -16.17 4.93 2.32
N GLU A 64 -16.28 4.79 3.64
CA GLU A 64 -15.81 5.81 4.58
C GLU A 64 -14.34 5.68 4.93
N PHE A 65 -13.73 4.53 4.63
CA PHE A 65 -12.30 4.31 4.90
C PHE A 65 -11.46 4.93 3.79
N LYS A 66 -10.45 5.68 4.17
CA LYS A 66 -9.52 6.31 3.22
C LYS A 66 -8.08 6.06 3.65
N TYR A 67 -7.24 5.77 2.67
CA TYR A 67 -5.81 5.67 2.89
C TYR A 67 -5.18 7.05 2.76
N ASP A 68 -4.18 7.33 3.57
CA ASP A 68 -3.44 8.60 3.51
C ASP A 68 -2.58 8.68 2.24
N ILE A 69 -2.08 7.53 1.81
CA ILE A 69 -1.21 7.49 0.64
C ILE A 69 -1.26 6.12 -0.04
#